data_23b6945f91f2ee265f66ce3fa026dd62
#
_entry.id   23b6945f91f2ee265f66ce3fa026dd62
#
_cell.length_a   1.000
_cell.length_b   1.000
_cell.length_c   1.000
_cell.angle_alpha   90.00
_cell.angle_beta   90.00
_cell.angle_gamma   90.00
#
_symmetry.space_group_name_H-M   'P 1'
#
loop_
_entity.id
_entity.type
_entity.pdbx_description
1 polymer ?
#
loop_
_entity_poly.entity_id
_entity_poly.type
_entity_poly.pdbx_seq_one_letter_code
_entity_poly.pdbx_strand_id
1 'polypeptide(L)'
;MLASFAGVRPIVSSGKGVDPSKESRVHVVLQEGGLVTVTGGKLTTFRPMALDALRAAQRMLPGMHAPDPAALMLEPVPSELAGAETLGEPVRRRLLGHHGADAPALVAAAQTGELEGIPGTDSLWAELRWAARDEGVVHLEDLLLRRVRLGLLLPQGGVSVLERVRAIVQPELGWDDARWESEAAAYAELWKRAYSVAGL
;
A
#
# COMPACT_ATOMS: atom_id res chain seq x y z
N MET A 1 17.64 -15.15 -4.40
CA MET A 1 16.41 -14.67 -3.68
C MET A 1 16.86 -13.55 -2.75
N LEU A 2 16.17 -12.40 -2.75
CA LEU A 2 16.58 -11.23 -1.97
C LEU A 2 15.84 -11.15 -0.63
N ALA A 3 14.57 -11.52 -0.63
CA ALA A 3 13.72 -11.53 0.54
C ALA A 3 12.67 -12.65 0.45
N SER A 4 12.10 -13.02 1.58
CA SER A 4 10.95 -13.92 1.66
C SER A 4 9.97 -13.39 2.71
N PHE A 5 8.68 -13.68 2.56
CA PHE A 5 7.70 -13.38 3.59
C PHE A 5 6.58 -14.41 3.57
N ALA A 6 5.89 -14.52 4.69
CA ALA A 6 4.69 -15.34 4.82
C ALA A 6 3.55 -14.52 5.43
N GLY A 7 2.34 -14.87 5.07
CA GLY A 7 1.14 -14.24 5.61
C GLY A 7 0.08 -15.27 5.95
N VAL A 8 -0.76 -14.95 6.92
CA VAL A 8 -1.91 -15.77 7.32
C VAL A 8 -3.15 -15.21 6.61
N ARG A 9 -3.89 -16.09 5.95
CA ARG A 9 -5.19 -15.73 5.36
C ARG A 9 -6.30 -16.03 6.35
N PRO A 10 -7.11 -15.06 6.76
CA PRO A 10 -8.30 -15.32 7.56
C PRO A 10 -9.34 -16.08 6.73
N ILE A 11 -9.97 -17.07 7.33
CA ILE A 11 -11.05 -17.85 6.74
C ILE A 11 -12.21 -17.82 7.71
N VAL A 12 -13.41 -17.55 7.19
CA VAL A 12 -14.64 -17.65 7.98
C VAL A 12 -15.02 -19.12 8.08
N SER A 13 -14.97 -19.66 9.30
CA SER A 13 -15.38 -21.04 9.55
C SER A 13 -16.90 -21.18 9.48
N SER A 14 -17.37 -22.18 8.75
CA SER A 14 -18.80 -22.57 8.75
C SER A 14 -19.24 -23.25 10.06
N GLY A 15 -18.31 -23.55 10.95
CA GLY A 15 -18.57 -24.33 12.18
C GLY A 15 -18.87 -25.82 11.96
N LYS A 16 -18.76 -26.31 10.71
CA LYS A 16 -19.10 -27.69 10.34
C LYS A 16 -17.90 -28.64 10.35
N GLY A 17 -16.73 -28.22 10.89
CA GLY A 17 -15.51 -29.04 10.90
C GLY A 17 -14.94 -29.33 9.51
N VAL A 18 -15.23 -28.46 8.54
CA VAL A 18 -14.72 -28.57 7.18
C VAL A 18 -13.23 -28.19 7.16
N ASP A 19 -12.44 -28.86 6.32
CA ASP A 19 -11.05 -28.48 6.08
C ASP A 19 -10.96 -27.02 5.66
N PRO A 20 -10.07 -26.20 6.25
CA PRO A 20 -9.95 -24.77 5.94
C PRO A 20 -9.74 -24.47 4.45
N SER A 21 -9.13 -25.37 3.68
CA SER A 21 -8.94 -25.21 2.24
C SER A 21 -10.24 -25.32 1.43
N LYS A 22 -11.28 -25.96 2.01
CA LYS A 22 -12.59 -26.19 1.41
C LYS A 22 -13.67 -25.24 1.92
N GLU A 23 -13.37 -24.40 2.93
CA GLU A 23 -14.31 -23.40 3.44
C GLU A 23 -14.68 -22.38 2.37
N SER A 24 -15.92 -21.89 2.44
CA SER A 24 -16.44 -20.89 1.52
C SER A 24 -15.64 -19.60 1.60
N ARG A 25 -15.33 -19.01 0.46
CA ARG A 25 -14.70 -17.69 0.33
C ARG A 25 -15.70 -16.59 -0.01
N VAL A 26 -16.97 -16.83 0.21
CA VAL A 26 -18.02 -15.80 0.09
C VAL A 26 -17.87 -14.85 1.28
N HIS A 27 -18.05 -13.56 1.03
CA HIS A 27 -18.03 -12.58 2.11
C HIS A 27 -19.32 -12.71 2.97
N VAL A 28 -19.19 -12.30 4.21
CA VAL A 28 -20.29 -12.25 5.18
C VAL A 28 -20.36 -10.84 5.73
N VAL A 29 -21.57 -10.31 5.80
CA VAL A 29 -21.86 -9.03 6.47
C VAL A 29 -22.70 -9.31 7.70
N LEU A 30 -22.14 -9.01 8.85
CA LEU A 30 -22.77 -9.19 10.15
C LEU A 30 -23.19 -7.82 10.70
N GLN A 31 -24.34 -7.78 11.37
CA GLN A 31 -24.84 -6.59 12.05
C GLN A 31 -25.11 -6.94 13.50
N GLU A 32 -24.45 -6.28 14.43
CA GLU A 32 -24.59 -6.54 15.85
C GLU A 32 -24.30 -5.28 16.66
N GLY A 33 -25.22 -4.91 17.57
CA GLY A 33 -24.99 -3.81 18.50
C GLY A 33 -24.61 -2.46 17.90
N GLY A 34 -25.07 -2.14 16.67
CA GLY A 34 -24.67 -0.92 15.96
C GLY A 34 -23.38 -1.03 15.16
N LEU A 35 -22.76 -2.20 15.12
CA LEU A 35 -21.55 -2.50 14.35
C LEU A 35 -21.89 -3.28 13.07
N VAL A 36 -21.28 -2.90 11.96
CA VAL A 36 -21.28 -3.68 10.71
C VAL A 36 -19.90 -4.30 10.53
N THR A 37 -19.82 -5.62 10.54
CA THR A 37 -18.59 -6.38 10.32
C THR A 37 -18.64 -7.06 8.97
N VAL A 38 -17.62 -6.85 8.15
CA VAL A 38 -17.45 -7.49 6.84
C VAL A 38 -16.22 -8.39 6.89
N THR A 39 -16.38 -9.65 6.54
CA THR A 39 -15.26 -10.61 6.54
C THR A 39 -15.38 -11.61 5.40
N GLY A 40 -14.26 -12.28 5.05
CA GLY A 40 -14.21 -13.21 3.92
C GLY A 40 -14.08 -12.50 2.57
N GLY A 41 -14.56 -13.14 1.51
CA GLY A 41 -14.53 -12.61 0.14
C GLY A 41 -13.16 -12.74 -0.55
N LYS A 42 -13.05 -12.06 -1.68
CA LYS A 42 -11.85 -12.01 -2.54
C LYS A 42 -11.60 -10.58 -2.97
N LEU A 43 -10.36 -10.24 -3.31
CA LEU A 43 -10.04 -8.92 -3.87
C LEU A 43 -10.91 -8.58 -5.10
N THR A 44 -11.18 -9.55 -5.96
CA THR A 44 -12.03 -9.37 -7.15
C THR A 44 -13.51 -9.14 -6.84
N THR A 45 -13.96 -9.39 -5.62
CA THR A 45 -15.35 -9.18 -5.16
C THR A 45 -15.49 -7.95 -4.26
N PHE A 46 -14.49 -7.06 -4.23
CA PHE A 46 -14.49 -5.89 -3.36
C PHE A 46 -15.73 -5.00 -3.55
N ARG A 47 -16.18 -4.79 -4.79
CA ARG A 47 -17.35 -3.94 -5.10
C ARG A 47 -18.66 -4.52 -4.55
N PRO A 48 -19.05 -5.78 -4.84
CA PRO A 48 -20.20 -6.40 -4.17
C PRO A 48 -20.11 -6.35 -2.64
N MET A 49 -18.93 -6.63 -2.07
CA MET A 49 -18.71 -6.57 -0.63
C MET A 49 -18.98 -5.17 -0.06
N ALA A 50 -18.46 -4.12 -0.72
CA ALA A 50 -18.68 -2.75 -0.32
C ALA A 50 -20.15 -2.35 -0.41
N LEU A 51 -20.84 -2.72 -1.50
CA LEU A 51 -22.27 -2.45 -1.68
C LEU A 51 -23.12 -3.13 -0.60
N ASP A 52 -22.82 -4.37 -0.22
CA ASP A 52 -23.55 -5.09 0.81
C ASP A 52 -23.30 -4.49 2.19
N ALA A 53 -22.06 -4.06 2.49
CA ALA A 53 -21.73 -3.32 3.70
C ALA A 53 -22.47 -1.98 3.79
N LEU A 54 -22.50 -1.21 2.71
CA LEU A 54 -23.21 0.07 2.64
C LEU A 54 -24.74 -0.10 2.78
N ARG A 55 -25.33 -1.14 2.18
CA ARG A 55 -26.74 -1.47 2.38
C ARG A 55 -27.06 -1.87 3.82
N ALA A 56 -26.13 -2.58 4.46
CA ALA A 56 -26.26 -2.91 5.87
C ALA A 56 -26.20 -1.64 6.74
N ALA A 57 -25.24 -0.75 6.50
CA ALA A 57 -25.10 0.52 7.21
C ALA A 57 -26.33 1.44 6.99
N GLN A 58 -26.88 1.50 5.77
CA GLN A 58 -28.05 2.30 5.44
C GLN A 58 -29.26 1.99 6.33
N ARG A 59 -29.46 0.71 6.69
CA ARG A 59 -30.56 0.32 7.60
C ARG A 59 -30.41 0.89 8.98
N MET A 60 -29.20 1.28 9.37
CA MET A 60 -28.86 1.77 10.71
C MET A 60 -28.71 3.30 10.75
N LEU A 61 -28.51 3.93 9.60
CA LEU A 61 -28.22 5.36 9.46
C LEU A 61 -29.39 6.07 8.74
N PRO A 62 -30.34 6.68 9.47
CA PRO A 62 -31.40 7.48 8.87
C PRO A 62 -30.81 8.62 8.03
N GLY A 63 -31.27 8.76 6.80
CA GLY A 63 -30.79 9.80 5.88
C GLY A 63 -29.61 9.39 5.01
N MET A 64 -29.02 8.22 5.19
CA MET A 64 -28.03 7.71 4.26
C MET A 64 -28.67 7.33 2.94
N HIS A 65 -28.17 7.91 1.84
CA HIS A 65 -28.63 7.57 0.49
C HIS A 65 -28.30 6.10 0.13
N ALA A 66 -29.14 5.50 -0.68
CA ALA A 66 -28.86 4.17 -1.20
C ALA A 66 -27.55 4.18 -2.04
N PRO A 67 -26.66 3.20 -1.86
CA PRO A 67 -25.44 3.13 -2.64
C PRO A 67 -25.78 2.87 -4.12
N ASP A 68 -25.21 3.67 -5.00
CA ASP A 68 -25.35 3.49 -6.44
C ASP A 68 -24.40 2.39 -6.93
N PRO A 69 -24.92 1.25 -7.43
CA PRO A 69 -24.08 0.17 -7.92
C PRO A 69 -23.34 0.53 -9.23
N ALA A 70 -23.74 1.60 -9.92
CA ALA A 70 -23.11 2.06 -11.15
C ALA A 70 -22.09 3.20 -10.93
N ALA A 71 -21.99 3.74 -9.71
CA ALA A 71 -21.06 4.81 -9.41
C ALA A 71 -19.62 4.43 -9.79
N LEU A 72 -18.89 5.35 -10.37
CA LEU A 72 -17.46 5.19 -10.62
C LEU A 72 -16.75 5.14 -9.26
N MET A 73 -15.85 4.16 -9.09
CA MET A 73 -15.11 3.96 -7.85
C MET A 73 -13.67 4.48 -7.92
N LEU A 74 -13.15 4.60 -9.12
CA LEU A 74 -11.82 5.12 -9.39
C LEU A 74 -11.96 6.36 -10.25
N GLU A 75 -11.17 7.36 -9.94
CA GLU A 75 -11.08 8.55 -10.78
C GLU A 75 -10.46 8.21 -12.14
N PRO A 76 -10.82 8.93 -13.21
CA PRO A 76 -10.19 8.75 -14.51
C PRO A 76 -8.67 8.98 -14.41
N VAL A 77 -7.91 8.07 -14.98
CA VAL A 77 -6.46 8.22 -15.07
C VAL A 77 -6.14 9.26 -16.16
N PRO A 78 -5.27 10.25 -15.90
CA PRO A 78 -4.83 11.20 -16.91
C PRO A 78 -4.22 10.49 -18.13
N SER A 79 -4.46 11.00 -19.32
CA SER A 79 -3.86 10.49 -20.56
C SER A 79 -2.39 10.86 -20.70
N GLU A 80 -1.99 11.96 -20.08
CA GLU A 80 -0.63 12.49 -20.10
C GLU A 80 -0.15 12.80 -18.69
N LEU A 81 1.16 12.77 -18.51
CA LEU A 81 1.82 13.07 -17.24
C LEU A 81 2.74 14.26 -17.41
N ALA A 82 2.20 15.46 -17.18
CA ALA A 82 2.93 16.70 -17.26
C ALA A 82 4.10 16.74 -16.25
N GLY A 83 5.24 17.34 -16.65
CA GLY A 83 6.45 17.38 -15.84
C GLY A 83 7.28 16.09 -15.85
N ALA A 84 6.83 15.07 -16.57
CA ALA A 84 7.51 13.79 -16.69
C ALA A 84 8.05 13.53 -18.12
N GLU A 85 8.27 14.58 -18.89
CA GLU A 85 8.68 14.49 -20.30
C GLU A 85 10.05 13.82 -20.46
N THR A 86 10.91 13.94 -19.45
CA THR A 86 12.23 13.29 -19.43
C THR A 86 12.17 11.79 -19.12
N LEU A 87 11.04 11.31 -18.59
CA LEU A 87 10.86 9.90 -18.27
C LEU A 87 10.48 9.11 -19.53
N GLY A 88 11.05 7.91 -19.66
CA GLY A 88 10.67 6.99 -20.72
C GLY A 88 9.21 6.55 -20.62
N GLU A 89 8.58 6.22 -21.75
CA GLU A 89 7.18 5.80 -21.81
C GLU A 89 6.82 4.65 -20.84
N PRO A 90 7.63 3.61 -20.64
CA PRO A 90 7.31 2.55 -19.68
C PRO A 90 7.18 3.07 -18.25
N VAL A 91 8.03 4.02 -17.84
CA VAL A 91 8.02 4.61 -16.49
C VAL A 91 6.77 5.46 -16.32
N ARG A 92 6.42 6.32 -17.28
CA ARG A 92 5.20 7.14 -17.24
C ARG A 92 3.96 6.26 -17.12
N ARG A 93 3.88 5.20 -17.94
CA ARG A 93 2.76 4.24 -17.88
C ARG A 93 2.67 3.54 -16.54
N ARG A 94 3.80 3.16 -15.95
CA ARG A 94 3.85 2.56 -14.62
C ARG A 94 3.34 3.54 -13.56
N LEU A 95 3.81 4.78 -13.56
CA LEU A 95 3.35 5.81 -12.62
C LEU A 95 1.84 6.04 -12.73
N LEU A 96 1.32 6.22 -13.93
CA LEU A 96 -0.12 6.36 -14.15
C LEU A 96 -0.90 5.12 -13.71
N GLY A 97 -0.39 3.93 -13.97
CA GLY A 97 -1.03 2.67 -13.57
C GLY A 97 -0.98 2.42 -12.06
N HIS A 98 0.03 2.94 -11.37
CA HIS A 98 0.21 2.71 -9.93
C HIS A 98 -0.47 3.79 -9.08
N HIS A 99 -0.35 5.05 -9.47
CA HIS A 99 -0.84 6.20 -8.72
C HIS A 99 -2.13 6.82 -9.30
N GLY A 100 -2.56 6.38 -10.49
CA GLY A 100 -3.83 6.85 -11.08
C GLY A 100 -3.88 8.37 -11.24
N ALA A 101 -4.93 8.98 -10.69
CA ALA A 101 -5.16 10.43 -10.71
C ALA A 101 -4.11 11.22 -9.92
N ASP A 102 -3.41 10.58 -8.98
CA ASP A 102 -2.40 11.22 -8.14
C ASP A 102 -1.02 11.33 -8.80
N ALA A 103 -0.80 10.61 -9.92
CA ALA A 103 0.49 10.61 -10.60
C ALA A 103 1.02 12.01 -10.97
N PRO A 104 0.20 12.97 -11.45
CA PRO A 104 0.65 14.35 -11.69
C PRO A 104 1.13 15.06 -10.42
N ALA A 105 0.43 14.87 -9.29
CA ALA A 105 0.80 15.49 -8.01
C ALA A 105 2.10 14.90 -7.47
N LEU A 106 2.33 13.60 -7.63
CA LEU A 106 3.60 12.94 -7.31
C LEU A 106 4.76 13.57 -8.10
N VAL A 107 4.59 13.72 -9.42
CA VAL A 107 5.63 14.33 -10.27
C VAL A 107 5.88 15.78 -9.88
N ALA A 108 4.82 16.56 -9.60
CA ALA A 108 4.93 17.95 -9.18
C ALA A 108 5.61 18.12 -7.80
N ALA A 109 5.50 17.13 -6.93
CA ALA A 109 6.15 17.12 -5.62
C ALA A 109 7.63 16.76 -5.66
N ALA A 110 8.11 16.16 -6.76
CA ALA A 110 9.49 15.70 -6.90
C ALA A 110 10.47 16.86 -6.82
N GLN A 111 11.57 16.67 -6.11
CA GLN A 111 12.69 17.58 -6.06
C GLN A 111 13.79 17.18 -7.05
N THR A 112 14.81 18.01 -7.17
CA THR A 112 15.94 17.76 -8.10
C THR A 112 16.54 16.38 -7.89
N GLY A 113 16.60 15.58 -8.96
CA GLY A 113 17.14 14.22 -8.96
C GLY A 113 16.18 13.15 -8.45
N GLU A 114 14.96 13.50 -8.02
CA GLU A 114 14.00 12.51 -7.49
C GLU A 114 13.18 11.80 -8.59
N LEU A 115 13.11 12.35 -9.78
CA LEU A 115 12.56 11.62 -10.94
C LEU A 115 13.54 10.58 -11.52
N GLU A 116 14.73 10.44 -10.93
CA GLU A 116 15.64 9.34 -11.24
C GLU A 116 15.17 8.03 -10.64
N GLY A 117 15.52 6.92 -11.31
CA GLY A 117 15.23 5.57 -10.82
C GLY A 117 16.07 5.20 -9.61
N ILE A 118 15.48 4.45 -8.68
CA ILE A 118 16.21 3.83 -7.58
C ILE A 118 16.94 2.61 -8.14
N PRO A 119 18.29 2.56 -8.07
CA PRO A 119 19.06 1.46 -8.66
C PRO A 119 18.60 0.08 -8.22
N GLY A 120 18.41 -0.81 -9.18
CA GLY A 120 17.94 -2.18 -8.92
C GLY A 120 16.42 -2.33 -8.77
N THR A 121 15.66 -1.27 -9.05
CA THR A 121 14.19 -1.27 -8.99
C THR A 121 13.59 -0.49 -10.16
N ASP A 122 12.26 -0.60 -10.32
CA ASP A 122 11.51 0.23 -11.28
C ASP A 122 10.93 1.50 -10.61
N SER A 123 11.19 1.71 -9.32
CA SER A 123 10.68 2.85 -8.56
C SER A 123 11.55 4.10 -8.73
N LEU A 124 10.93 5.26 -8.60
CA LEU A 124 11.62 6.55 -8.58
C LEU A 124 11.80 7.03 -7.12
N TRP A 125 12.80 7.87 -6.89
CA TRP A 125 12.99 8.50 -5.57
C TRP A 125 11.79 9.37 -5.16
N ALA A 126 11.10 9.99 -6.13
CA ALA A 126 9.90 10.78 -5.89
C ALA A 126 8.75 9.97 -5.27
N GLU A 127 8.68 8.67 -5.54
CA GLU A 127 7.65 7.80 -4.92
C GLU A 127 7.84 7.66 -3.41
N LEU A 128 9.07 7.77 -2.91
CA LEU A 128 9.32 7.80 -1.45
C LEU A 128 8.77 9.08 -0.82
N ARG A 129 9.00 10.25 -1.45
CA ARG A 129 8.45 11.53 -1.00
C ARG A 129 6.93 11.51 -0.99
N TRP A 130 6.34 11.05 -2.09
CA TRP A 130 4.90 10.92 -2.22
C TRP A 130 4.31 10.01 -1.13
N ALA A 131 4.87 8.83 -0.99
CA ALA A 131 4.42 7.86 0.02
C ALA A 131 4.51 8.43 1.45
N ALA A 132 5.60 9.12 1.79
CA ALA A 132 5.77 9.73 3.10
C ALA A 132 4.73 10.83 3.37
N ARG A 133 4.36 11.61 2.34
CA ARG A 133 3.43 12.73 2.45
C ARG A 133 1.97 12.29 2.47
N ASP A 134 1.58 11.36 1.58
CA ASP A 134 0.18 11.14 1.22
C ASP A 134 -0.31 9.70 1.46
N GLU A 135 0.58 8.72 1.70
CA GLU A 135 0.17 7.33 1.79
C GLU A 135 0.16 6.75 3.22
N GLY A 136 0.07 7.62 4.23
CA GLY A 136 -0.15 7.23 5.63
C GLY A 136 1.00 6.41 6.23
N VAL A 137 2.23 6.79 5.96
CA VAL A 137 3.43 6.20 6.55
C VAL A 137 3.54 6.64 8.01
N VAL A 138 3.56 5.69 8.93
CA VAL A 138 3.74 5.88 10.38
C VAL A 138 5.08 5.35 10.85
N HIS A 139 5.52 4.23 10.27
CA HIS A 139 6.78 3.56 10.54
C HIS A 139 7.61 3.41 9.25
N LEU A 140 8.94 3.31 9.40
CA LEU A 140 9.82 3.10 8.23
C LEU A 140 9.49 1.81 7.47
N GLU A 141 8.99 0.78 8.17
CA GLU A 141 8.53 -0.44 7.54
C GLU A 141 7.31 -0.25 6.62
N ASP A 142 6.44 0.73 6.92
CA ASP A 142 5.31 1.03 6.04
C ASP A 142 5.82 1.49 4.69
N LEU A 143 6.79 2.42 4.69
CA LEU A 143 7.41 2.92 3.48
C LEU A 143 8.11 1.81 2.70
N LEU A 144 9.03 1.09 3.35
CA LEU A 144 9.98 0.21 2.67
C LEU A 144 9.44 -1.19 2.39
N LEU A 145 8.40 -1.64 3.06
CA LEU A 145 7.80 -2.98 2.85
C LEU A 145 6.40 -2.92 2.23
N ARG A 146 5.67 -1.82 2.40
CA ARG A 146 4.26 -1.73 1.97
C ARG A 146 4.01 -0.73 0.86
N ARG A 147 4.63 0.45 0.89
CA ARG A 147 4.41 1.51 -0.12
C ARG A 147 5.36 1.34 -1.31
N VAL A 148 6.63 1.65 -1.16
CA VAL A 148 7.61 1.57 -2.25
C VAL A 148 8.28 0.19 -2.35
N ARG A 149 8.21 -0.61 -1.31
CA ARG A 149 8.64 -2.02 -1.22
C ARG A 149 10.12 -2.27 -1.50
N LEU A 150 10.99 -1.28 -1.30
CA LEU A 150 12.44 -1.43 -1.48
C LEU A 150 13.03 -2.56 -0.64
N GLY A 151 12.46 -2.79 0.54
CA GLY A 151 12.88 -3.86 1.45
C GLY A 151 12.70 -5.27 0.89
N LEU A 152 11.82 -5.43 -0.12
CA LEU A 152 11.61 -6.71 -0.82
C LEU A 152 12.43 -6.80 -2.11
N LEU A 153 12.83 -5.68 -2.68
CA LEU A 153 13.44 -5.58 -4.01
C LEU A 153 14.96 -5.43 -3.96
N LEU A 154 15.49 -4.91 -2.87
CA LEU A 154 16.93 -4.64 -2.71
C LEU A 154 17.58 -5.59 -1.70
N PRO A 155 18.89 -5.86 -1.86
CA PRO A 155 19.64 -6.67 -0.91
C PRO A 155 19.55 -6.10 0.52
N GLN A 156 19.50 -6.97 1.51
CA GLN A 156 19.49 -6.62 2.93
C GLN A 156 18.43 -5.58 3.31
N GLY A 157 17.25 -5.65 2.66
CA GLY A 157 16.18 -4.71 2.97
C GLY A 157 16.40 -3.28 2.48
N GLY A 158 17.32 -3.06 1.56
CA GLY A 158 17.62 -1.73 1.04
C GLY A 158 18.48 -0.86 1.94
N VAL A 159 19.26 -1.44 2.86
CA VAL A 159 20.18 -0.70 3.76
C VAL A 159 21.10 0.23 3.00
N SER A 160 21.58 -0.17 1.82
CA SER A 160 22.50 0.63 1.01
C SER A 160 21.92 1.97 0.51
N VAL A 161 20.61 2.13 0.53
CA VAL A 161 19.93 3.36 0.06
C VAL A 161 19.32 4.17 1.21
N LEU A 162 19.41 3.71 2.45
CA LEU A 162 18.75 4.35 3.61
C LEU A 162 19.17 5.79 3.84
N GLU A 163 20.40 6.17 3.55
CA GLU A 163 20.86 7.55 3.70
C GLU A 163 20.06 8.49 2.78
N ARG A 164 19.88 8.12 1.51
CA ARG A 164 19.08 8.92 0.57
C ARG A 164 17.59 8.85 0.89
N VAL A 165 17.09 7.71 1.35
CA VAL A 165 15.71 7.57 1.86
C VAL A 165 15.51 8.57 3.00
N ARG A 166 16.40 8.62 4.00
CA ARG A 166 16.36 9.56 5.11
C ARG A 166 16.25 11.01 4.63
N ALA A 167 17.15 11.41 3.74
CA ALA A 167 17.19 12.79 3.23
C ALA A 167 15.87 13.21 2.56
N ILE A 168 15.15 12.27 1.94
CA ILE A 168 13.89 12.53 1.26
C ILE A 168 12.71 12.51 2.24
N VAL A 169 12.61 11.48 3.10
CA VAL A 169 11.36 11.21 3.82
C VAL A 169 11.33 11.80 5.23
N GLN A 170 12.49 11.95 5.90
CA GLN A 170 12.54 12.48 7.26
C GLN A 170 11.90 13.87 7.37
N PRO A 171 12.16 14.84 6.46
CA PRO A 171 11.48 16.12 6.47
C PRO A 171 9.97 16.04 6.23
N GLU A 172 9.54 15.16 5.33
CA GLU A 172 8.11 14.99 5.00
C GLU A 172 7.33 14.41 6.17
N LEU A 173 7.94 13.48 6.93
CA LEU A 173 7.33 12.84 8.09
C LEU A 173 7.46 13.69 9.37
N GLY A 174 8.23 14.77 9.34
CA GLY A 174 8.50 15.60 10.51
C GLY A 174 9.25 14.86 11.62
N TRP A 175 10.03 13.84 11.26
CA TRP A 175 10.82 13.08 12.24
C TRP A 175 12.12 13.80 12.58
N ASP A 176 12.47 13.80 13.87
CA ASP A 176 13.79 14.17 14.31
C ASP A 176 14.81 13.02 14.14
N ASP A 177 16.06 13.30 14.40
CA ASP A 177 17.14 12.31 14.26
C ASP A 177 16.96 11.13 15.21
N ALA A 178 16.48 11.35 16.42
CA ALA A 178 16.27 10.28 17.40
C ALA A 178 15.15 9.35 16.93
N ARG A 179 14.05 9.89 16.38
CA ARG A 179 12.98 9.10 15.80
C ARG A 179 13.48 8.30 14.60
N TRP A 180 14.25 8.93 13.70
CA TRP A 180 14.79 8.24 12.53
C TRP A 180 15.67 7.05 12.94
N GLU A 181 16.62 7.23 13.87
CA GLU A 181 17.51 6.17 14.33
C GLU A 181 16.72 5.01 14.96
N SER A 182 15.70 5.32 15.74
CA SER A 182 14.81 4.30 16.32
C SER A 182 14.05 3.51 15.25
N GLU A 183 13.50 4.18 14.25
CA GLU A 183 12.76 3.54 13.16
C GLU A 183 13.69 2.71 12.25
N ALA A 184 14.89 3.18 11.97
CA ALA A 184 15.88 2.46 11.19
C ALA A 184 16.34 1.17 11.90
N ALA A 185 16.57 1.23 13.20
CA ALA A 185 16.92 0.07 14.01
C ALA A 185 15.77 -0.94 14.08
N ALA A 186 14.55 -0.48 14.33
CA ALA A 186 13.36 -1.33 14.38
C ALA A 186 13.10 -2.01 13.02
N TYR A 187 13.24 -1.28 11.92
CA TYR A 187 13.10 -1.80 10.57
C TYR A 187 14.16 -2.89 10.28
N ALA A 188 15.42 -2.64 10.61
CA ALA A 188 16.50 -3.61 10.38
C ALA A 188 16.26 -4.94 11.12
N GLU A 189 15.85 -4.86 12.38
CA GLU A 189 15.50 -6.05 13.19
C GLU A 189 14.27 -6.78 12.63
N LEU A 190 13.22 -6.05 12.24
CA LEU A 190 12.05 -6.64 11.62
C LEU A 190 12.42 -7.36 10.33
N TRP A 191 13.17 -6.68 9.44
CA TRP A 191 13.56 -7.26 8.16
C TRP A 191 14.39 -8.53 8.34
N LYS A 192 15.38 -8.48 9.22
CA LYS A 192 16.23 -9.65 9.53
C LYS A 192 15.40 -10.83 10.04
N ARG A 193 14.47 -10.57 10.95
CA ARG A 193 13.65 -11.63 11.57
C ARG A 193 12.60 -12.21 10.63
N ALA A 194 11.95 -11.38 9.81
CA ALA A 194 10.72 -11.77 9.11
C ALA A 194 10.85 -11.81 7.59
N TYR A 195 11.88 -11.21 7.02
CA TYR A 195 12.02 -11.08 5.56
C TYR A 195 13.35 -11.59 5.02
N SER A 196 14.37 -11.77 5.86
CA SER A 196 15.64 -12.35 5.41
C SER A 196 15.47 -13.81 4.98
N VAL A 197 16.29 -14.23 4.04
CA VAL A 197 16.34 -15.61 3.60
C VAL A 197 17.31 -16.37 4.51
N ALA A 198 16.85 -17.46 5.11
CA ALA A 198 17.69 -18.28 5.97
C ALA A 198 18.92 -18.79 5.19
N GLY A 199 20.12 -18.54 5.73
CA GLY A 199 21.39 -19.03 5.16
C GLY A 199 22.09 -18.06 4.18
N LEU A 200 21.66 -16.80 4.11
CA LEU A 200 22.37 -15.71 3.44
C LEU A 200 22.93 -14.72 4.47
#